data_2d4c8addea207094b38e942dc732d4f9
#
_entry.id   2d4c8addea207094b38e942dc732d4f9
#
_cell.length_a   1.000
_cell.length_b   1.000
_cell.length_c   1.000
_cell.angle_alpha   90.00
_cell.angle_beta   90.00
_cell.angle_gamma   90.00
#
_symmetry.space_group_name_H-M   'P 1'
#
loop_
_entity.id
_entity.type
_entity.pdbx_description
1 polymer ?
#
loop_
_entity_poly.entity_id
_entity_poly.type
_entity_poly.pdbx_seq_one_letter_code
_entity_poly.pdbx_strand_id
1 'polypeptide(L)'
;MTDKQSIALKINDWLNDCVAESGAFFLNTVEAGRPKSRPISFHMLKDGVNYFGVGAMKEVYRQMQENPYVEICGLMGKGKLFFRYYGKAVFEKGDELSQEALAQPGYPVMKKIYTPESGNRFAVFHLEEATAEKRAMMSVLETW
;
A
#
# COMPACT_ATOMS: atom_id res chain seq x y z
N MET A 1 -18.25 15.76 2.51
CA MET A 1 -16.96 15.05 2.37
C MET A 1 -15.82 16.04 2.45
N THR A 2 -14.84 15.79 3.30
CA THR A 2 -13.65 16.64 3.41
C THR A 2 -12.73 16.43 2.21
N ASP A 3 -11.80 17.38 1.96
CA ASP A 3 -10.79 17.24 0.92
C ASP A 3 -9.93 15.98 1.16
N LYS A 4 -9.58 15.73 2.42
CA LYS A 4 -8.82 14.55 2.81
C LYS A 4 -9.54 13.25 2.45
N GLN A 5 -10.86 13.18 2.70
CA GLN A 5 -11.67 12.03 2.34
C GLN A 5 -11.78 11.87 0.82
N SER A 6 -11.91 12.97 0.09
CA SER A 6 -11.95 12.94 -1.38
C SER A 6 -10.63 12.45 -1.97
N ILE A 7 -9.51 12.89 -1.41
CA ILE A 7 -8.17 12.43 -1.83
C ILE A 7 -8.01 10.93 -1.56
N ALA A 8 -8.42 10.46 -0.38
CA ALA A 8 -8.34 9.06 -0.03
C ALA A 8 -9.15 8.18 -0.98
N LEU A 9 -10.33 8.63 -1.38
CA LEU A 9 -11.16 7.93 -2.37
C LEU A 9 -10.47 7.86 -3.74
N LYS A 10 -9.85 8.94 -4.19
CA LYS A 10 -9.11 8.96 -5.46
C LYS A 10 -7.93 7.99 -5.44
N ILE A 11 -7.17 7.98 -4.36
CA ILE A 11 -6.04 7.04 -4.19
C ILE A 11 -6.56 5.60 -4.24
N ASN A 12 -7.66 5.32 -3.55
CA ASN A 12 -8.28 4.00 -3.56
C ASN A 12 -8.70 3.59 -4.98
N ASP A 13 -9.26 4.51 -5.76
CA ASP A 13 -9.63 4.25 -7.15
C ASP A 13 -8.40 3.91 -8.01
N TRP A 14 -7.31 4.64 -7.84
CA TRP A 14 -6.05 4.35 -8.55
C TRP A 14 -5.53 2.94 -8.21
N LEU A 15 -5.56 2.59 -6.93
CA LEU A 15 -5.12 1.26 -6.49
C LEU A 15 -6.00 0.16 -7.08
N ASN A 16 -7.32 0.36 -7.06
CA ASN A 16 -8.27 -0.59 -7.65
C ASN A 16 -8.03 -0.76 -9.14
N ASP A 17 -7.84 0.33 -9.87
CA ASP A 17 -7.57 0.28 -11.32
C ASP A 17 -6.28 -0.48 -11.60
N CYS A 18 -5.24 -0.20 -10.83
CA CYS A 18 -3.94 -0.87 -10.98
C CYS A 18 -4.05 -2.38 -10.75
N VAL A 19 -4.71 -2.77 -9.66
CA VAL A 19 -4.87 -4.20 -9.33
C VAL A 19 -5.73 -4.90 -10.38
N ALA A 20 -6.79 -4.24 -10.87
CA ALA A 20 -7.65 -4.80 -11.92
C ALA A 20 -6.89 -5.03 -13.23
N GLU A 21 -5.99 -4.11 -13.60
CA GLU A 21 -5.23 -4.21 -14.85
C GLU A 21 -3.99 -5.09 -14.75
N SER A 22 -3.27 -5.02 -13.64
CA SER A 22 -1.92 -5.58 -13.50
C SER A 22 -1.80 -6.62 -12.40
N GLY A 23 -2.80 -6.77 -11.55
CA GLY A 23 -2.80 -7.72 -10.43
C GLY A 23 -2.07 -7.22 -9.19
N ALA A 24 -1.25 -6.18 -9.30
CA ALA A 24 -0.44 -5.68 -8.18
C ALA A 24 0.06 -4.27 -8.46
N PHE A 25 0.50 -3.61 -7.41
CA PHE A 25 1.28 -2.39 -7.47
C PHE A 25 2.61 -2.64 -6.75
N PHE A 26 3.55 -1.71 -6.82
CA PHE A 26 4.89 -1.91 -6.25
C PHE A 26 5.09 -1.05 -5.02
N LEU A 27 5.59 -1.69 -3.96
CA LEU A 27 6.03 -1.03 -2.74
C LEU A 27 7.55 -0.94 -2.78
N ASN A 28 8.07 0.28 -2.72
CA ASN A 28 9.48 0.58 -2.81
C ASN A 28 9.99 1.04 -1.46
N THR A 29 11.04 0.40 -0.98
CA THR A 29 11.68 0.68 0.30
C THR A 29 13.15 0.96 0.10
N VAL A 30 13.85 1.33 1.17
CA VAL A 30 15.29 1.62 1.13
C VAL A 30 16.00 0.73 2.13
N GLU A 31 17.10 0.11 1.69
CA GLU A 31 17.98 -0.65 2.56
C GLU A 31 19.43 -0.27 2.26
N ALA A 32 20.14 0.23 3.27
CA ALA A 32 21.54 0.66 3.14
C ALA A 32 21.74 1.63 1.97
N GLY A 33 20.82 2.58 1.80
CA GLY A 33 20.88 3.57 0.72
C GLY A 33 20.48 3.05 -0.65
N ARG A 34 20.05 1.80 -0.77
CA ARG A 34 19.64 1.19 -2.03
C ARG A 34 18.13 1.00 -2.09
N PRO A 35 17.50 1.32 -3.23
CA PRO A 35 16.07 1.05 -3.39
C PRO A 35 15.81 -0.45 -3.51
N LYS A 36 14.72 -0.89 -2.91
CA LYS A 36 14.22 -2.26 -2.99
C LYS A 36 12.74 -2.20 -3.39
N SER A 37 12.34 -3.06 -4.31
CA SER A 37 10.98 -3.04 -4.84
C SER A 37 10.37 -4.45 -4.84
N ARG A 38 9.09 -4.54 -4.55
CA ARG A 38 8.31 -5.80 -4.63
C ARG A 38 6.86 -5.50 -4.93
N PRO A 39 6.16 -6.43 -5.61
CA PRO A 39 4.73 -6.28 -5.83
C PRO A 39 3.96 -6.61 -4.55
N ILE A 40 2.91 -5.83 -4.31
CA ILE A 40 1.88 -6.13 -3.31
C ILE A 40 0.53 -5.81 -3.92
N SER A 41 -0.54 -6.41 -3.40
CA SER A 41 -1.88 -6.17 -3.95
C SER A 41 -2.89 -5.76 -2.89
N PHE A 42 -2.62 -6.03 -1.62
CA PHE A 42 -3.57 -5.69 -0.56
C PHE A 42 -3.63 -4.19 -0.33
N HIS A 43 -4.84 -3.65 -0.36
CA HIS A 43 -5.15 -2.31 0.13
C HIS A 43 -6.57 -2.30 0.66
N MET A 44 -6.84 -1.41 1.62
CA MET A 44 -8.14 -1.31 2.26
C MET A 44 -8.41 0.15 2.61
N LEU A 45 -9.51 0.69 2.11
CA LEU A 45 -9.98 2.02 2.52
C LEU A 45 -10.92 1.86 3.71
N LYS A 46 -10.60 2.52 4.82
CA LYS A 46 -11.44 2.52 6.01
C LYS A 46 -11.35 3.87 6.69
N ASP A 47 -12.51 4.46 6.97
CA ASP A 47 -12.61 5.74 7.69
C ASP A 47 -11.74 6.85 7.09
N GLY A 48 -11.68 6.91 5.75
CA GLY A 48 -10.92 7.92 5.03
C GLY A 48 -9.41 7.69 4.99
N VAL A 49 -8.95 6.49 5.34
CA VAL A 49 -7.53 6.13 5.35
C VAL A 49 -7.29 4.93 4.46
N ASN A 50 -6.29 5.01 3.61
CA ASN A 50 -5.84 3.90 2.80
C ASN A 50 -4.80 3.09 3.57
N TYR A 51 -5.13 1.83 3.85
CA TYR A 51 -4.25 0.89 4.55
C TYR A 51 -3.64 -0.10 3.59
N PHE A 52 -2.44 -0.51 3.91
CA PHE A 52 -1.64 -1.52 3.21
C PHE A 52 -1.15 -2.53 4.23
N GLY A 53 -0.52 -3.60 3.77
CA GLY A 53 0.02 -4.57 4.71
C GLY A 53 1.15 -5.39 4.12
N VAL A 54 2.03 -5.84 5.00
CA VAL A 54 3.15 -6.72 4.66
C VAL A 54 3.30 -7.78 5.76
N GLY A 55 3.91 -8.90 5.41
CA GLY A 55 4.23 -9.91 6.41
C GLY A 55 5.34 -9.43 7.33
N ALA A 56 5.10 -9.45 8.64
CA ALA A 56 6.09 -9.02 9.62
C ALA A 56 7.34 -9.91 9.65
N MET A 57 7.26 -11.11 9.07
CA MET A 57 8.39 -12.04 8.97
C MET A 57 9.26 -11.80 7.73
N LYS A 58 8.88 -10.86 6.87
CA LYS A 58 9.59 -10.60 5.60
C LYS A 58 10.61 -9.47 5.74
N GLU A 59 11.59 -9.46 4.82
CA GLU A 59 12.61 -8.43 4.77
C GLU A 59 12.02 -7.02 4.62
N VAL A 60 10.93 -6.87 3.86
CA VAL A 60 10.29 -5.59 3.65
C VAL A 60 9.88 -4.93 4.97
N TYR A 61 9.37 -5.72 5.92
CA TYR A 61 8.99 -5.19 7.23
C TYR A 61 10.21 -4.65 7.98
N ARG A 62 11.32 -5.40 7.99
CA ARG A 62 12.57 -4.96 8.60
C ARG A 62 13.09 -3.67 7.96
N GLN A 63 13.06 -3.60 6.62
CA GLN A 63 13.49 -2.41 5.88
C GLN A 63 12.66 -1.19 6.28
N MET A 64 11.35 -1.36 6.43
CA MET A 64 10.44 -0.27 6.82
C MET A 64 10.61 0.14 8.30
N GLN A 65 11.06 -0.76 9.16
CA GLN A 65 11.40 -0.41 10.54
C GLN A 65 12.67 0.44 10.60
N GLU A 66 13.65 0.14 9.76
CA GLU A 66 14.91 0.88 9.70
C GLU A 66 14.76 2.22 8.98
N ASN A 67 13.98 2.25 7.89
CA ASN A 67 13.68 3.47 7.14
C ASN A 67 12.21 3.46 6.73
N PRO A 68 11.37 4.27 7.39
CA PRO A 68 9.93 4.24 7.13
C PRO A 68 9.48 4.98 5.86
N TYR A 69 10.37 5.66 5.16
CA TYR A 69 10.00 6.38 3.94
C TYR A 69 9.89 5.40 2.78
N VAL A 70 8.69 5.35 2.19
CA VAL A 70 8.35 4.39 1.13
C VAL A 70 7.63 5.09 -0.02
N GLU A 71 7.62 4.43 -1.16
CA GLU A 71 6.84 4.87 -2.31
C GLU A 71 6.06 3.69 -2.88
N ILE A 72 4.77 3.93 -3.14
CA ILE A 72 3.89 2.99 -3.81
C ILE A 72 3.67 3.50 -5.22
N CYS A 73 3.88 2.64 -6.22
CA CYS A 73 3.83 3.01 -7.63
C CYS A 73 3.12 1.93 -8.43
N GLY A 74 2.30 2.32 -9.38
CA GLY A 74 1.61 1.36 -10.23
C GLY A 74 1.11 1.97 -11.53
N LEU A 75 0.94 1.12 -12.54
CA LEU A 75 0.36 1.49 -13.83
C LEU A 75 -1.16 1.47 -13.75
N MET A 76 -1.80 2.36 -14.50
CA MET A 76 -3.25 2.41 -14.68
C MET A 76 -3.56 2.98 -16.06
N GLY A 77 -4.86 3.08 -16.43
CA GLY A 77 -5.24 3.62 -17.73
C GLY A 77 -4.68 2.82 -18.91
N LYS A 78 -4.70 1.49 -18.81
CA LYS A 78 -4.16 0.57 -19.81
C LYS A 78 -2.67 0.80 -20.09
N GLY A 79 -1.91 1.09 -19.01
CA GLY A 79 -0.48 1.32 -19.08
C GLY A 79 -0.06 2.71 -19.55
N LYS A 80 -1.03 3.60 -19.81
CA LYS A 80 -0.73 4.97 -20.28
C LYS A 80 -0.48 5.95 -19.15
N LEU A 81 -0.95 5.62 -17.95
CA LEU A 81 -0.86 6.45 -16.77
C LEU A 81 -0.17 5.66 -15.65
N PHE A 82 0.39 6.38 -14.70
CA PHE A 82 0.86 5.76 -13.47
C PHE A 82 0.61 6.69 -12.31
N PHE A 83 0.58 6.11 -11.12
CA PHE A 83 0.48 6.89 -9.89
C PHE A 83 1.73 6.64 -9.03
N ARG A 84 2.03 7.63 -8.20
CA ARG A 84 3.03 7.54 -7.14
C ARG A 84 2.37 8.01 -5.85
N TYR A 85 2.48 7.22 -4.81
CA TYR A 85 1.97 7.56 -3.49
C TYR A 85 3.08 7.29 -2.48
N TYR A 86 3.64 8.33 -1.91
CA TYR A 86 4.85 8.19 -1.10
C TYR A 86 4.77 9.03 0.16
N GLY A 87 5.47 8.58 1.20
CA GLY A 87 5.48 9.22 2.49
C GLY A 87 6.09 8.30 3.53
N LYS A 88 5.74 8.56 4.77
CA LYS A 88 6.24 7.83 5.92
C LYS A 88 5.26 6.73 6.30
N ALA A 89 5.70 5.49 6.27
CA ALA A 89 4.89 4.35 6.72
C ALA A 89 4.76 4.36 8.24
N VAL A 90 3.51 4.25 8.71
CA VAL A 90 3.20 4.16 10.14
C VAL A 90 2.42 2.87 10.34
N PHE A 91 3.02 1.94 11.09
CA PHE A 91 2.38 0.67 11.38
C PHE A 91 1.36 0.82 12.51
N GLU A 92 0.22 0.18 12.32
CA GLU A 92 -0.86 0.18 13.30
C GLU A 92 -0.47 -0.67 14.50
N LYS A 93 -0.85 -0.21 15.69
CA LYS A 93 -0.64 -0.96 16.93
C LYS A 93 -1.82 -1.90 17.17
N GLY A 94 -1.54 -3.06 17.73
CA GLY A 94 -2.55 -4.06 18.00
C GLY A 94 -2.94 -4.87 16.77
N ASP A 95 -3.93 -5.73 16.91
CA ASP A 95 -4.30 -6.72 15.89
C ASP A 95 -5.65 -6.45 15.22
N GLU A 96 -6.37 -5.42 15.63
CA GLU A 96 -7.72 -5.16 15.12
C GLU A 96 -7.76 -4.96 13.61
N LEU A 97 -6.91 -4.08 13.07
CA LEU A 97 -6.85 -3.82 11.64
C LEU A 97 -6.26 -4.99 10.86
N SER A 98 -5.32 -5.72 11.44
CA SER A 98 -4.80 -6.95 10.83
C SER A 98 -5.90 -7.99 10.67
N GLN A 99 -6.71 -8.20 11.69
CA GLN A 99 -7.83 -9.14 11.64
C GLN A 99 -8.88 -8.70 10.61
N GLU A 100 -9.19 -7.41 10.57
CA GLU A 100 -10.13 -6.85 9.60
C GLU A 100 -9.60 -7.00 8.18
N ALA A 101 -8.30 -6.75 7.97
CA ALA A 101 -7.64 -6.93 6.68
C ALA A 101 -7.72 -8.38 6.21
N LEU A 102 -7.43 -9.32 7.10
CA LEU A 102 -7.48 -10.75 6.78
C LEU A 102 -8.90 -11.24 6.51
N ALA A 103 -9.91 -10.55 7.00
CA ALA A 103 -11.32 -10.88 6.77
C ALA A 103 -11.83 -10.34 5.43
N GLN A 104 -11.06 -9.51 4.71
CA GLN A 104 -11.50 -8.94 3.43
C GLN A 104 -11.69 -10.03 2.37
N PRO A 105 -12.78 -9.99 1.60
CA PRO A 105 -12.93 -10.88 0.44
C PRO A 105 -11.93 -10.48 -0.64
N GLY A 106 -11.47 -11.43 -1.42
CA GLY A 106 -10.53 -11.16 -2.50
C GLY A 106 -9.09 -11.47 -2.18
N TYR A 107 -8.77 -11.83 -0.92
CA TYR A 107 -7.41 -12.19 -0.51
C TYR A 107 -7.38 -13.53 0.22
N PRO A 108 -7.89 -14.61 -0.40
CA PRO A 108 -8.03 -15.90 0.29
C PRO A 108 -6.68 -16.53 0.69
N VAL A 109 -5.62 -16.26 -0.05
CA VAL A 109 -4.28 -16.80 0.24
C VAL A 109 -3.73 -16.23 1.54
N MET A 110 -4.03 -14.97 1.86
CA MET A 110 -3.56 -14.35 3.09
C MET A 110 -4.07 -15.09 4.34
N LYS A 111 -5.30 -15.57 4.31
CA LYS A 111 -5.89 -16.32 5.43
C LYS A 111 -5.15 -17.63 5.71
N LYS A 112 -4.49 -18.19 4.71
CA LYS A 112 -3.72 -19.43 4.84
C LYS A 112 -2.30 -19.18 5.38
N ILE A 113 -1.76 -18.01 5.11
CA ILE A 113 -0.38 -17.64 5.50
C ILE A 113 -0.36 -17.09 6.93
N TYR A 114 -1.30 -16.21 7.24
CA TYR A 114 -1.34 -15.47 8.52
C TYR A 114 -2.35 -16.11 9.47
N THR A 115 -1.97 -17.24 10.03
CA THR A 115 -2.81 -17.97 10.98
C THR A 115 -2.16 -17.95 12.36
N PRO A 116 -2.94 -18.14 13.44
CA PRO A 116 -2.36 -18.26 14.79
C PRO A 116 -1.31 -19.38 14.88
N GLU A 117 -1.55 -20.48 14.17
CA GLU A 117 -0.66 -21.65 14.19
C GLU A 117 0.67 -21.38 13.48
N SER A 118 0.65 -20.54 12.45
CA SER A 118 1.88 -20.23 11.71
C SER A 118 2.81 -19.28 12.46
N GLY A 119 2.27 -18.49 13.40
CA GLY A 119 3.02 -17.43 14.06
C GLY A 119 3.33 -16.23 13.17
N ASN A 120 2.89 -16.25 11.91
CA ASN A 120 3.09 -15.15 10.98
C ASN A 120 2.08 -14.02 11.27
N ARG A 121 2.56 -12.78 11.33
CA ARG A 121 1.72 -11.62 11.57
C ARG A 121 1.65 -10.75 10.31
N PHE A 122 0.43 -10.34 9.94
CA PHE A 122 0.21 -9.39 8.86
C PHE A 122 0.24 -7.98 9.45
N ALA A 123 1.28 -7.22 9.13
CA ALA A 123 1.48 -5.87 9.67
C ALA A 123 0.82 -4.85 8.75
N VAL A 124 -0.20 -4.16 9.27
CA VAL A 124 -0.96 -3.16 8.54
C VAL A 124 -0.36 -1.77 8.79
N PHE A 125 -0.24 -0.99 7.74
CA PHE A 125 0.30 0.37 7.83
C PHE A 125 -0.48 1.34 6.95
N HIS A 126 -0.33 2.62 7.23
CA HIS A 126 -0.77 3.71 6.36
C HIS A 126 0.39 4.67 6.17
N LEU A 127 0.23 5.63 5.27
CA LEU A 127 1.26 6.65 5.01
C LEU A 127 0.86 7.98 5.65
N GLU A 128 1.81 8.62 6.32
CA GLU A 128 1.69 9.98 6.83
C GLU A 128 2.69 10.88 6.12
N GLU A 129 2.49 12.18 6.19
CA GLU A 129 3.32 13.16 5.47
C GLU A 129 3.41 12.78 3.99
N ALA A 130 2.28 12.37 3.42
CA ALA A 130 2.26 11.71 2.11
C ALA A 130 1.88 12.66 0.99
N THR A 131 2.41 12.34 -0.20
CA THR A 131 2.06 12.98 -1.46
C THR A 131 1.56 11.92 -2.42
N ALA A 132 0.50 12.21 -3.15
CA ALA A 132 -0.05 11.35 -4.17
C ALA A 132 -0.03 12.08 -5.51
N GLU A 133 0.50 11.44 -6.54
CA GLU A 133 0.61 12.01 -7.88
C GLU A 133 0.04 11.05 -8.91
N LYS A 134 -0.73 11.59 -9.84
CA LYS A 134 -1.15 10.89 -11.06
C LYS A 134 -0.37 11.49 -12.23
N ARG A 135 0.27 10.64 -13.02
CA ARG A 135 1.17 11.08 -14.08
C ARG A 135 0.90 10.37 -15.39
N ALA A 136 1.05 11.12 -16.49
CA ALA A 136 1.33 10.56 -17.80
C ALA A 136 2.84 10.50 -17.98
N MET A 137 3.32 9.92 -19.06
CA MET A 137 4.76 9.75 -19.28
C MET A 137 5.55 11.07 -19.24
N MET A 138 4.94 12.16 -19.70
CA MET A 138 5.63 13.45 -19.86
C MET A 138 5.10 14.55 -18.93
N SER A 139 4.08 14.28 -18.11
CA SER A 139 3.46 15.35 -17.32
C SER A 139 2.82 14.83 -16.04
N VAL A 140 2.79 15.69 -15.02
CA VAL A 140 2.01 15.47 -13.81
C VAL A 140 0.58 15.90 -14.11
N LEU A 141 -0.39 15.01 -13.91
CA LEU A 141 -1.81 15.31 -14.14
C LEU A 141 -2.52 15.76 -12.87
N GLU A 142 -2.19 15.13 -11.73
CA GLU A 142 -2.74 15.46 -10.42
C GLU A 142 -1.66 15.29 -9.37
N THR A 143 -1.67 16.14 -8.35
CA THR A 143 -0.80 16.03 -7.16
C THR A 143 -1.62 16.40 -5.93
N TRP A 144 -1.54 15.57 -4.89
CA TRP A 144 -2.27 15.75 -3.64
C TRP A 144 -1.38 15.65 -2.42
#